data_3b06c75ef6b8d5b707ee67eedb23982d
#
_entry.id   3b06c75ef6b8d5b707ee67eedb23982d
#
_cell.length_a   1.000
_cell.length_b   1.000
_cell.length_c   1.000
_cell.angle_alpha   90.00
_cell.angle_beta   90.00
_cell.angle_gamma   90.00
#
_symmetry.space_group_name_H-M   'P 1'
#
loop_
_entity.id
_entity.type
_entity.pdbx_description
1 polymer ?
#
loop_
_entity_poly.entity_id
_entity_poly.type
_entity_poly.pdbx_seq_one_letter_code
_entity_poly.pdbx_strand_id
1 'polypeptide(L)'
;MKFGRILAIFALFASFFSFAHACALCSLYTPTAHASVKFDVHGDMIKTAVVTWTFSENFTELTLQSYDENADKALSKNEAWKVQKSLLDYIVPRGYLTSVGYYDGAGETVNLHAKTLSQRVYLDEGRLNFEYILELNLAVKDGRVVTVEVFDHEGFFNFKISSPEPYA
;
A
#
# COMPACT_ATOMS: atom_id res chain seq x y z
N MET A 1 25.05 -50.15 -17.84
CA MET A 1 25.26 -48.71 -18.11
C MET A 1 24.02 -47.92 -18.59
N LYS A 2 22.82 -48.49 -18.70
CA LYS A 2 21.62 -47.77 -19.15
C LYS A 2 20.74 -47.23 -17.98
N PHE A 3 20.84 -47.82 -16.79
CA PHE A 3 20.04 -47.39 -15.63
C PHE A 3 20.48 -46.06 -15.02
N GLY A 4 21.79 -45.75 -15.00
CA GLY A 4 22.30 -44.49 -14.47
C GLY A 4 21.91 -43.23 -15.29
N ARG A 5 21.70 -43.41 -16.60
CA ARG A 5 21.28 -42.27 -17.48
C ARG A 5 19.82 -41.91 -17.30
N ILE A 6 18.95 -42.87 -16.99
CA ILE A 6 17.50 -42.63 -16.76
C ILE A 6 17.34 -41.93 -15.41
N LEU A 7 18.10 -42.33 -14.38
CA LEU A 7 18.03 -41.67 -13.06
C LEU A 7 18.50 -40.19 -13.10
N ALA A 8 19.53 -39.90 -13.92
CA ALA A 8 20.05 -38.54 -14.09
C ALA A 8 19.04 -37.61 -14.79
N ILE A 9 18.29 -38.15 -15.75
CA ILE A 9 17.25 -37.35 -16.48
C ILE A 9 16.06 -37.07 -15.54
N PHE A 10 15.68 -38.01 -14.67
CA PHE A 10 14.60 -37.79 -13.69
C PHE A 10 14.99 -36.77 -12.62
N ALA A 11 16.26 -36.76 -12.17
CA ALA A 11 16.75 -35.78 -11.22
C ALA A 11 16.79 -34.36 -11.82
N LEU A 12 17.10 -34.22 -13.12
CA LEU A 12 17.10 -32.92 -13.80
C LEU A 12 15.68 -32.36 -13.98
N PHE A 13 14.68 -33.22 -14.23
CA PHE A 13 13.28 -32.79 -14.35
C PHE A 13 12.66 -32.38 -13.02
N ALA A 14 13.04 -32.99 -11.90
CA ALA A 14 12.56 -32.65 -10.57
C ALA A 14 13.04 -31.26 -10.11
N SER A 15 14.17 -30.75 -10.62
CA SER A 15 14.72 -29.44 -10.26
C SER A 15 13.98 -28.26 -10.90
N PHE A 16 13.19 -28.48 -11.93
CA PHE A 16 12.41 -27.43 -12.62
C PHE A 16 11.05 -27.16 -12.00
N PHE A 17 10.57 -28.01 -11.08
CA PHE A 17 9.25 -27.82 -10.46
C PHE A 17 9.26 -26.95 -9.20
N SER A 18 10.41 -26.48 -8.74
CA SER A 18 10.51 -25.75 -7.47
C SER A 18 10.27 -24.24 -7.56
N PHE A 19 10.00 -23.67 -8.74
CA PHE A 19 9.85 -22.21 -8.89
C PHE A 19 8.42 -21.75 -9.21
N ALA A 20 7.43 -22.65 -9.21
CA ALA A 20 6.05 -22.31 -9.60
C ALA A 20 5.10 -22.00 -8.43
N HIS A 21 5.61 -21.66 -7.24
CA HIS A 21 4.75 -21.27 -6.11
C HIS A 21 4.64 -19.75 -5.91
N ALA A 22 5.22 -18.95 -6.79
CA ALA A 22 5.03 -17.52 -6.79
C ALA A 22 3.87 -17.13 -7.69
N CYS A 23 2.80 -16.63 -7.09
CA CYS A 23 1.78 -15.80 -7.77
C CYS A 23 0.64 -16.44 -8.57
N ALA A 24 0.18 -17.62 -8.27
CA ALA A 24 -1.15 -18.01 -8.78
C ALA A 24 -2.31 -17.23 -8.12
N LEU A 25 -2.12 -16.74 -6.89
CA LEU A 25 -3.09 -15.89 -6.19
C LEU A 25 -2.98 -14.39 -6.53
N CYS A 26 -1.82 -13.94 -7.00
CA CYS A 26 -1.62 -12.53 -7.37
C CYS A 26 -2.33 -12.14 -8.67
N SER A 27 -2.63 -13.07 -9.56
CA SER A 27 -3.24 -12.75 -10.86
C SER A 27 -4.76 -12.75 -10.86
N LEU A 28 -5.43 -13.23 -9.82
CA LEU A 28 -6.89 -13.36 -9.78
C LEU A 28 -7.61 -12.18 -9.15
N TYR A 29 -6.95 -11.38 -8.32
CA TYR A 29 -7.57 -10.22 -7.67
C TYR A 29 -6.54 -9.11 -7.45
N THR A 30 -6.51 -8.14 -8.34
CA THR A 30 -5.80 -6.87 -8.09
C THR A 30 -6.37 -6.24 -6.82
N PRO A 31 -5.58 -6.10 -5.75
CA PRO A 31 -6.07 -5.48 -4.51
C PRO A 31 -6.62 -4.09 -4.80
N THR A 32 -7.89 -3.89 -4.50
CA THR A 32 -8.51 -2.58 -4.63
C THR A 32 -8.55 -1.89 -3.27
N ALA A 33 -8.09 -0.66 -3.21
CA ALA A 33 -8.16 0.17 -2.03
C ALA A 33 -8.79 1.54 -2.35
N HIS A 34 -9.58 2.05 -1.43
CA HIS A 34 -9.99 3.44 -1.41
C HIS A 34 -8.95 4.25 -0.68
N ALA A 35 -8.29 5.16 -1.39
CA ALA A 35 -7.32 6.08 -0.79
C ALA A 35 -8.01 7.38 -0.40
N SER A 36 -7.79 7.83 0.82
CA SER A 36 -8.20 9.12 1.34
C SER A 36 -7.02 9.86 1.94
N VAL A 37 -7.07 11.19 1.89
CA VAL A 37 -6.03 12.06 2.43
C VAL A 37 -6.66 13.10 3.34
N LYS A 38 -6.13 13.23 4.54
CA LYS A 38 -6.52 14.26 5.50
C LYS A 38 -5.31 15.10 5.86
N PHE A 39 -5.41 16.41 5.66
CA PHE A 39 -4.35 17.34 6.06
C PHE A 39 -4.54 17.82 7.50
N ASP A 40 -3.44 17.88 8.22
CA ASP A 40 -3.37 18.54 9.53
C ASP A 40 -2.80 19.95 9.34
N VAL A 41 -3.65 20.93 9.58
CA VAL A 41 -3.34 22.35 9.33
C VAL A 41 -3.28 23.10 10.66
N HIS A 42 -2.15 23.75 10.91
CA HIS A 42 -1.92 24.59 12.08
C HIS A 42 -1.61 26.03 11.65
N GLY A 43 -2.55 26.92 11.87
CA GLY A 43 -2.44 28.31 11.40
C GLY A 43 -2.33 28.36 9.88
N ASP A 44 -1.22 28.90 9.40
CA ASP A 44 -0.89 29.04 7.98
C ASP A 44 0.04 27.92 7.46
N MET A 45 0.14 26.80 8.18
CA MET A 45 1.01 25.67 7.83
C MET A 45 0.25 24.36 7.74
N ILE A 46 0.41 23.64 6.64
CA ILE A 46 0.07 22.23 6.53
C ILE A 46 1.24 21.45 7.12
N LYS A 47 1.06 20.84 8.29
CA LYS A 47 2.10 20.11 9.00
C LYS A 47 2.28 18.71 8.44
N THR A 48 1.18 17.97 8.31
CA THR A 48 1.21 16.59 7.87
C THR A 48 0.03 16.28 6.94
N ALA A 49 0.18 15.18 6.19
CA ALA A 49 -0.92 14.51 5.52
C ALA A 49 -1.05 13.09 6.06
N VAL A 50 -2.24 12.73 6.49
CA VAL A 50 -2.59 11.35 6.83
C VAL A 50 -3.20 10.71 5.60
N VAL A 51 -2.55 9.69 5.08
CA VAL A 51 -3.04 8.91 3.94
C VAL A 51 -3.56 7.58 4.46
N THR A 52 -4.80 7.26 4.14
CA THR A 52 -5.44 6.00 4.56
C THR A 52 -5.90 5.23 3.32
N TRP A 53 -5.52 3.96 3.25
CA TRP A 53 -6.02 3.01 2.27
C TRP A 53 -7.00 2.06 2.97
N THR A 54 -8.25 2.10 2.58
CA THR A 54 -9.27 1.14 3.02
C THR A 54 -9.43 0.08 1.94
N PHE A 55 -9.02 -1.13 2.23
CA PHE A 55 -9.04 -2.23 1.26
C PHE A 55 -10.44 -2.79 1.03
N SER A 56 -10.63 -3.43 -0.12
CA SER A 56 -11.87 -4.15 -0.46
C SER A 56 -12.14 -5.29 0.53
N GLU A 57 -13.41 -5.71 0.65
CA GLU A 57 -13.79 -6.87 1.48
C GLU A 57 -13.01 -8.12 1.10
N ASN A 58 -12.98 -8.44 -0.19
CA ASN A 58 -12.23 -9.59 -0.68
C ASN A 58 -10.77 -9.58 -0.25
N PHE A 59 -10.08 -8.43 -0.37
CA PHE A 59 -8.69 -8.34 0.05
C PHE A 59 -8.56 -8.47 1.58
N THR A 60 -9.50 -7.90 2.33
CA THR A 60 -9.55 -8.05 3.78
C THR A 60 -9.73 -9.50 4.19
N GLU A 61 -10.69 -10.21 3.58
CA GLU A 61 -10.92 -11.64 3.86
C GLU A 61 -9.70 -12.51 3.53
N LEU A 62 -9.09 -12.31 2.37
CA LEU A 62 -7.87 -13.02 1.98
C LEU A 62 -6.70 -12.74 2.93
N THR A 63 -6.60 -11.51 3.41
CA THR A 63 -5.58 -11.13 4.40
C THR A 63 -5.83 -11.83 5.73
N LEU A 64 -7.07 -11.84 6.21
CA LEU A 64 -7.43 -12.57 7.43
C LEU A 64 -7.19 -14.08 7.28
N GLN A 65 -7.59 -14.69 6.18
CA GLN A 65 -7.30 -16.11 5.92
C GLN A 65 -5.80 -16.44 5.96
N SER A 66 -4.94 -15.47 5.64
CA SER A 66 -3.49 -15.68 5.56
C SER A 66 -2.76 -15.34 6.86
N TYR A 67 -3.27 -14.43 7.66
CA TYR A 67 -2.54 -13.86 8.79
C TYR A 67 -3.26 -13.97 10.15
N ASP A 68 -4.59 -14.23 10.19
CA ASP A 68 -5.34 -14.47 11.41
C ASP A 68 -5.11 -15.93 11.86
N GLU A 69 -4.14 -16.13 12.75
CA GLU A 69 -3.65 -17.44 13.17
C GLU A 69 -4.65 -18.17 14.10
N ASN A 70 -5.46 -17.41 14.83
CA ASN A 70 -6.43 -17.95 15.80
C ASN A 70 -7.88 -17.99 15.27
N ALA A 71 -8.11 -17.49 14.05
CA ALA A 71 -9.40 -17.44 13.37
C ALA A 71 -10.49 -16.67 14.16
N ASP A 72 -10.10 -15.62 14.89
CA ASP A 72 -11.03 -14.77 15.65
C ASP A 72 -11.59 -13.59 14.82
N LYS A 73 -11.20 -13.49 13.53
CA LYS A 73 -11.57 -12.42 12.60
C LYS A 73 -11.09 -11.02 13.02
N ALA A 74 -10.06 -10.99 13.85
CA ALA A 74 -9.37 -9.77 14.25
C ALA A 74 -7.89 -9.85 13.85
N LEU A 75 -7.16 -8.78 14.06
CA LEU A 75 -5.71 -8.77 13.93
C LEU A 75 -5.10 -8.40 15.27
N SER A 76 -4.48 -9.35 15.93
CA SER A 76 -3.61 -9.08 17.07
C SER A 76 -2.46 -8.17 16.64
N LYS A 77 -1.75 -7.58 17.60
CA LYS A 77 -0.57 -6.73 17.27
C LYS A 77 0.48 -7.45 16.43
N ASN A 78 0.68 -8.74 16.67
CA ASN A 78 1.67 -9.53 15.95
C ASN A 78 1.21 -9.83 14.51
N GLU A 79 -0.06 -10.15 14.32
CA GLU A 79 -0.62 -10.40 12.99
C GLU A 79 -0.67 -9.11 12.16
N ALA A 80 -1.13 -8.00 12.75
CA ALA A 80 -1.11 -6.69 12.11
C ALA A 80 0.33 -6.28 11.71
N TRP A 81 1.32 -6.58 12.54
CA TRP A 81 2.73 -6.34 12.21
C TRP A 81 3.20 -7.18 11.01
N LYS A 82 2.80 -8.44 10.93
CA LYS A 82 3.13 -9.31 9.79
C LYS A 82 2.53 -8.78 8.49
N VAL A 83 1.24 -8.39 8.52
CA VAL A 83 0.56 -7.75 7.38
C VAL A 83 1.26 -6.46 7.00
N GLN A 84 1.54 -5.58 7.97
CA GLN A 84 2.23 -4.32 7.74
C GLN A 84 3.61 -4.54 7.11
N LYS A 85 4.38 -5.48 7.62
CA LYS A 85 5.70 -5.81 7.06
C LYS A 85 5.59 -6.23 5.59
N SER A 86 4.64 -7.10 5.26
CA SER A 86 4.42 -7.57 3.89
C SER A 86 4.05 -6.43 2.94
N LEU A 87 3.20 -5.50 3.38
CA LEU A 87 2.89 -4.29 2.62
C LEU A 87 4.11 -3.39 2.44
N LEU A 88 4.86 -3.13 3.51
CA LEU A 88 6.04 -2.26 3.49
C LEU A 88 7.14 -2.80 2.58
N ASP A 89 7.34 -4.11 2.54
CA ASP A 89 8.33 -4.74 1.65
C ASP A 89 8.05 -4.42 0.16
N TYR A 90 6.78 -4.22 -0.20
CA TYR A 90 6.40 -3.79 -1.56
C TYR A 90 6.43 -2.26 -1.74
N ILE A 91 5.82 -1.51 -0.82
CA ILE A 91 5.55 -0.09 -1.06
C ILE A 91 6.71 0.85 -0.73
N VAL A 92 7.57 0.49 0.24
CA VAL A 92 8.69 1.38 0.66
C VAL A 92 9.68 1.63 -0.48
N PRO A 93 10.14 0.61 -1.25
CA PRO A 93 11.01 0.85 -2.40
C PRO A 93 10.36 1.68 -3.51
N ARG A 94 9.02 1.84 -3.48
CA ARG A 94 8.20 2.56 -4.45
C ARG A 94 7.64 3.89 -3.90
N GLY A 95 8.29 4.44 -2.86
CA GLY A 95 7.90 5.72 -2.27
C GLY A 95 6.48 5.72 -1.69
N TYR A 96 6.04 4.61 -1.07
CA TYR A 96 4.68 4.41 -0.58
C TYR A 96 3.60 4.56 -1.66
N LEU A 97 3.95 4.39 -2.93
CA LEU A 97 3.06 4.59 -4.07
C LEU A 97 2.38 5.97 -4.05
N THR A 98 3.06 6.97 -3.45
CA THR A 98 2.48 8.27 -3.17
C THR A 98 3.44 9.37 -3.56
N SER A 99 2.97 10.29 -4.38
CA SER A 99 3.66 11.55 -4.65
C SER A 99 2.88 12.72 -4.07
N VAL A 100 3.60 13.68 -3.54
CA VAL A 100 3.04 14.92 -2.99
C VAL A 100 3.69 16.09 -3.70
N GLY A 101 2.88 17.05 -4.08
CA GLY A 101 3.36 18.26 -4.74
C GLY A 101 2.45 19.46 -4.47
N TYR A 102 2.82 20.59 -5.03
CA TYR A 102 1.96 21.75 -5.08
C TYR A 102 2.25 22.59 -6.32
N TYR A 103 1.31 23.45 -6.68
CA TYR A 103 1.52 24.51 -7.66
C TYR A 103 0.96 25.82 -7.13
N ASP A 104 1.62 26.93 -7.46
CA ASP A 104 1.32 28.30 -7.02
C ASP A 104 0.67 29.11 -8.14
N GLY A 105 -0.33 28.59 -8.83
CA GLY A 105 -1.09 29.31 -9.86
C GLY A 105 -0.31 29.64 -11.15
N ALA A 106 1.00 29.52 -11.18
CA ALA A 106 1.85 29.76 -12.35
C ALA A 106 2.01 28.53 -13.27
N GLY A 107 1.40 27.40 -12.92
CA GLY A 107 1.37 26.19 -13.74
C GLY A 107 2.54 25.24 -13.56
N GLU A 108 3.54 25.57 -12.76
CA GLU A 108 4.64 24.64 -12.44
C GLU A 108 4.33 23.85 -11.16
N THR A 109 4.40 22.52 -11.29
CA THR A 109 4.25 21.62 -10.15
C THR A 109 5.60 21.43 -9.47
N VAL A 110 5.62 21.67 -8.16
CA VAL A 110 6.78 21.40 -7.30
C VAL A 110 6.55 20.09 -6.57
N ASN A 111 7.39 19.10 -6.82
CA ASN A 111 7.35 17.83 -6.12
C ASN A 111 8.02 17.94 -4.75
N LEU A 112 7.35 17.44 -3.71
CA LEU A 112 7.83 17.40 -2.36
C LEU A 112 8.39 16.02 -2.03
N HIS A 113 9.55 15.99 -1.37
CA HIS A 113 10.09 14.77 -0.77
C HIS A 113 9.53 14.64 0.65
N ALA A 114 8.30 14.12 0.77
CA ALA A 114 7.67 13.93 2.07
C ALA A 114 8.30 12.76 2.83
N LYS A 115 8.61 12.99 4.11
CA LYS A 115 9.10 11.94 5.00
C LYS A 115 7.92 11.22 5.65
N THR A 116 7.92 9.89 5.64
CA THR A 116 6.96 9.11 6.42
C THR A 116 7.35 9.11 7.90
N LEU A 117 6.46 9.60 8.75
CA LEU A 117 6.66 9.69 10.21
C LEU A 117 6.23 8.42 10.93
N SER A 118 5.12 7.82 10.51
CA SER A 118 4.59 6.59 11.08
C SER A 118 3.70 5.85 10.09
N GLN A 119 3.47 4.59 10.36
CA GLN A 119 2.53 3.76 9.61
C GLN A 119 1.91 2.71 10.52
N ARG A 120 0.70 2.27 10.17
CA ARG A 120 -0.01 1.20 10.88
C ARG A 120 -0.99 0.46 9.98
N VAL A 121 -1.24 -0.79 10.34
CA VAL A 121 -2.32 -1.63 9.81
C VAL A 121 -3.32 -1.89 10.92
N TYR A 122 -4.59 -1.82 10.61
CA TYR A 122 -5.67 -2.11 11.55
C TYR A 122 -6.94 -2.52 10.83
N LEU A 123 -7.85 -3.17 11.54
CA LEU A 123 -9.22 -3.41 11.10
C LEU A 123 -10.12 -2.32 11.67
N ASP A 124 -10.96 -1.76 10.81
CA ASP A 124 -12.01 -0.83 11.18
C ASP A 124 -13.27 -1.16 10.39
N GLU A 125 -14.41 -1.26 11.07
CA GLU A 125 -15.69 -1.68 10.46
C GLU A 125 -15.58 -2.93 9.58
N GLY A 126 -14.75 -3.89 10.00
CA GLY A 126 -14.51 -5.14 9.26
C GLY A 126 -13.67 -4.98 7.98
N ARG A 127 -13.02 -3.85 7.77
CA ARG A 127 -12.15 -3.56 6.63
C ARG A 127 -10.71 -3.41 7.08
N LEU A 128 -9.79 -3.97 6.30
CA LEU A 128 -8.37 -3.75 6.48
C LEU A 128 -8.03 -2.31 6.06
N ASN A 129 -7.32 -1.60 6.93
CA ASN A 129 -6.82 -0.27 6.67
C ASN A 129 -5.30 -0.26 6.80
N PHE A 130 -4.65 0.47 5.89
CA PHE A 130 -3.26 0.86 6.01
C PHE A 130 -3.17 2.37 6.04
N GLU A 131 -2.60 2.92 7.11
CA GLU A 131 -2.48 4.35 7.33
C GLU A 131 -1.02 4.73 7.51
N TYR A 132 -0.62 5.84 6.92
CA TYR A 132 0.69 6.44 7.13
C TYR A 132 0.62 7.96 7.14
N ILE A 133 1.56 8.57 7.87
CA ILE A 133 1.62 10.01 8.07
C ILE A 133 2.84 10.56 7.34
N LEU A 134 2.61 11.53 6.48
CA LEU A 134 3.64 12.24 5.74
C LEU A 134 3.90 13.62 6.38
N GLU A 135 5.15 13.94 6.61
CA GLU A 135 5.58 15.27 7.04
C GLU A 135 5.64 16.20 5.81
N LEU A 136 4.96 17.33 5.87
CA LEU A 136 4.90 18.30 4.76
C LEU A 136 5.55 19.63 5.12
N ASN A 137 5.20 20.22 6.25
CA ASN A 137 5.65 21.55 6.68
C ASN A 137 5.53 22.62 5.59
N LEU A 138 4.39 22.65 4.90
CA LEU A 138 4.13 23.51 3.75
C LEU A 138 3.29 24.71 4.16
N ALA A 139 3.76 25.92 3.82
CA ALA A 139 2.98 27.14 4.07
C ALA A 139 1.73 27.20 3.20
N VAL A 140 0.60 27.51 3.81
CA VAL A 140 -0.64 27.86 3.09
C VAL A 140 -0.46 29.23 2.46
N LYS A 141 -0.70 29.34 1.15
CA LYS A 141 -0.65 30.59 0.38
C LYS A 141 -1.83 30.65 -0.54
N ASP A 142 -2.35 31.87 -0.75
CA ASP A 142 -3.43 32.09 -1.71
C ASP A 142 -3.02 31.59 -3.10
N GLY A 143 -3.94 30.86 -3.73
CA GLY A 143 -3.71 30.26 -5.04
C GLY A 143 -2.83 29.02 -5.07
N ARG A 144 -2.29 28.58 -3.93
CA ARG A 144 -1.54 27.33 -3.83
C ARG A 144 -2.49 26.14 -3.78
N VAL A 145 -2.27 25.18 -4.65
CA VAL A 145 -2.99 23.89 -4.66
C VAL A 145 -2.01 22.79 -4.30
N VAL A 146 -2.32 22.03 -3.24
CA VAL A 146 -1.55 20.84 -2.84
C VAL A 146 -2.13 19.63 -3.53
N THR A 147 -1.27 18.81 -4.13
CA THR A 147 -1.65 17.57 -4.80
C THR A 147 -1.08 16.37 -4.05
N VAL A 148 -1.90 15.35 -3.88
CA VAL A 148 -1.47 14.04 -3.41
C VAL A 148 -1.97 13.01 -4.41
N GLU A 149 -1.05 12.28 -5.00
CA GLU A 149 -1.34 11.21 -5.96
C GLU A 149 -0.98 9.88 -5.33
N VAL A 150 -1.91 8.93 -5.38
CA VAL A 150 -1.67 7.55 -4.95
C VAL A 150 -1.84 6.66 -6.17
N PHE A 151 -0.74 6.08 -6.63
CA PHE A 151 -0.72 5.32 -7.87
C PHE A 151 0.35 4.23 -7.86
N ASP A 152 -0.02 3.05 -8.35
CA ASP A 152 0.91 1.93 -8.54
C ASP A 152 1.24 1.74 -10.02
N HIS A 153 2.44 2.12 -10.44
CA HIS A 153 2.91 1.99 -11.83
C HIS A 153 3.04 0.54 -12.29
N GLU A 154 3.21 -0.40 -11.35
CA GLU A 154 3.31 -1.83 -11.66
C GLU A 154 1.94 -2.51 -11.73
N GLY A 155 0.88 -1.82 -11.32
CA GLY A 155 -0.50 -2.30 -11.40
C GLY A 155 -0.84 -3.42 -10.42
N PHE A 156 -0.04 -3.59 -9.35
CA PHE A 156 -0.36 -4.55 -8.30
C PHE A 156 -1.56 -4.09 -7.46
N PHE A 157 -1.62 -2.78 -7.14
CA PHE A 157 -2.76 -2.16 -6.47
C PHE A 157 -3.61 -1.33 -7.43
N ASN A 158 -4.93 -1.39 -7.24
CA ASN A 158 -5.89 -0.50 -7.89
C ASN A 158 -6.44 0.48 -6.86
N PHE A 159 -6.19 1.78 -7.04
CA PHE A 159 -6.66 2.81 -6.13
C PHE A 159 -7.89 3.53 -6.67
N LYS A 160 -8.87 3.73 -5.79
CA LYS A 160 -9.98 4.66 -5.99
C LYS A 160 -9.79 5.81 -5.01
N ILE A 161 -9.74 7.03 -5.51
CA ILE A 161 -9.61 8.21 -4.66
C ILE A 161 -11.00 8.58 -4.16
N SER A 162 -11.18 8.65 -2.85
CA SER A 162 -12.34 9.26 -2.25
C SER A 162 -12.14 10.77 -2.27
N SER A 163 -12.99 11.50 -3.00
CA SER A 163 -12.97 12.97 -2.91
C SER A 163 -13.22 13.37 -1.45
N PRO A 164 -12.37 14.22 -0.85
CA PRO A 164 -12.73 14.81 0.43
C PRO A 164 -14.03 15.58 0.25
N GLU A 165 -14.94 15.49 1.21
CA GLU A 165 -16.05 16.42 1.24
C GLU A 165 -15.49 17.84 1.24
N PRO A 166 -16.01 18.76 0.41
CA PRO A 166 -15.51 20.13 0.41
C PRO A 166 -15.69 20.69 1.82
N TYR A 167 -14.61 21.13 2.41
CA TYR A 167 -14.66 21.86 3.67
C TYR A 167 -15.46 23.15 3.45
N ALA A 168 -16.63 23.23 4.11
CA ALA A 168 -17.45 24.43 4.13
C ALA A 168 -16.86 25.47 5.07
#